data_3359c29f2c777ef573647d03a2fd02a8
#
_entry.id   3359c29f2c777ef573647d03a2fd02a8
#
_cell.length_a   1.000
_cell.length_b   1.000
_cell.length_c   1.000
_cell.angle_alpha   90.00
_cell.angle_beta   90.00
_cell.angle_gamma   90.00
#
_symmetry.space_group_name_H-M   'P 1'
#
loop_
_entity.id
_entity.type
_entity.pdbx_description
1 polymer ?
#
loop_
_entity_poly.entity_id
_entity_poly.type
_entity_poly.pdbx_seq_one_letter_code
_entity_poly.pdbx_strand_id
1 'polypeptide(L)'
;LDPEEERPFDEMEAIVRREYLHYFTPIRSMPRMLELIPAGCGKGEAARELASRLGRPVLLCAGDAPNDLDMLEEADRAFIPEDAAPALFGRGFETVASCDQGAIAAAIALLFQKTP
;
A
#
# COMPACT_ATOMS: atom_id res chain seq x y z
N LEU A 1 -17.04 11.20 9.57
CA LEU A 1 -17.80 10.17 8.83
C LEU A 1 -18.64 9.37 9.81
N ASP A 2 -19.90 9.12 9.44
CA ASP A 2 -20.81 8.34 10.25
C ASP A 2 -20.45 6.85 10.12
N PRO A 3 -20.13 6.15 11.24
CA PRO A 3 -19.84 4.72 11.18
C PRO A 3 -20.94 3.88 10.54
N GLU A 4 -22.20 4.31 10.63
CA GLU A 4 -23.33 3.63 10.01
C GLU A 4 -23.26 3.65 8.47
N GLU A 5 -22.64 4.67 7.89
CA GLU A 5 -22.46 4.76 6.43
C GLU A 5 -21.34 3.85 5.91
N GLU A 6 -20.41 3.49 6.77
CA GLU A 6 -19.31 2.60 6.41
C GLU A 6 -19.66 1.12 6.58
N ARG A 7 -20.56 0.81 7.49
CA ARG A 7 -20.91 -0.57 7.85
C ARG A 7 -21.26 -1.48 6.66
N PRO A 8 -22.05 -1.05 5.67
CA PRO A 8 -22.33 -1.93 4.52
C PRO A 8 -21.08 -2.33 3.74
N PHE A 9 -20.09 -1.44 3.66
CA PHE A 9 -18.82 -1.72 2.98
C PHE A 9 -17.96 -2.67 3.81
N ASP A 10 -17.95 -2.52 5.13
CA ASP A 10 -17.25 -3.42 6.05
C ASP A 10 -17.82 -4.83 5.96
N GLU A 11 -19.15 -4.95 5.95
CA GLU A 11 -19.84 -6.23 5.83
C GLU A 11 -19.55 -6.91 4.50
N MET A 12 -19.58 -6.16 3.40
CA MET A 12 -19.27 -6.68 2.08
C MET A 12 -17.80 -7.12 1.96
N GLU A 13 -16.88 -6.31 2.49
CA GLU A 13 -15.46 -6.67 2.52
C GLU A 13 -15.25 -7.96 3.31
N ALA A 14 -15.90 -8.11 4.46
CA ALA A 14 -15.82 -9.32 5.27
C ALA A 14 -16.33 -10.55 4.52
N ILE A 15 -17.40 -10.43 3.76
CA ILE A 15 -17.95 -11.52 2.93
C ILE A 15 -16.93 -11.91 1.84
N VAL A 16 -16.37 -10.94 1.15
CA VAL A 16 -15.37 -11.21 0.10
C VAL A 16 -14.15 -11.90 0.69
N ARG A 17 -13.65 -11.43 1.83
CA ARG A 17 -12.48 -12.05 2.49
C ARG A 17 -12.76 -13.46 2.98
N ARG A 18 -13.99 -13.75 3.40
CA ARG A 18 -14.37 -15.08 3.88
C ARG A 18 -14.62 -16.08 2.75
N GLU A 19 -15.26 -15.65 1.65
CA GLU A 19 -15.82 -16.56 0.65
C GLU A 19 -15.23 -16.43 -0.75
N TYR A 20 -14.61 -15.28 -1.09
CA TYR A 20 -14.25 -14.96 -2.47
C TYR A 20 -12.78 -14.59 -2.70
N LEU A 21 -11.90 -14.75 -1.71
CA LEU A 21 -10.48 -14.40 -1.88
C LEU A 21 -9.78 -15.20 -2.97
N HIS A 22 -10.30 -16.36 -3.32
CA HIS A 22 -9.77 -17.14 -4.42
C HIS A 22 -9.94 -16.44 -5.78
N TYR A 23 -10.98 -15.63 -5.90
CA TYR A 23 -11.33 -14.94 -7.14
C TYR A 23 -11.00 -13.45 -7.12
N PHE A 24 -11.14 -12.81 -5.98
CA PHE A 24 -11.02 -11.35 -5.87
C PHE A 24 -10.20 -10.94 -4.66
N THR A 25 -9.43 -9.86 -4.83
CA THR A 25 -8.81 -9.14 -3.73
C THR A 25 -9.64 -7.91 -3.45
N PRO A 26 -10.21 -7.76 -2.24
CA PRO A 26 -10.94 -6.55 -1.87
C PRO A 26 -9.97 -5.44 -1.50
N ILE A 27 -10.22 -4.24 -2.00
CA ILE A 27 -9.44 -3.05 -1.69
C ILE A 27 -10.36 -1.95 -1.20
N ARG A 28 -10.12 -1.48 0.00
CA ARG A 28 -10.84 -0.33 0.60
C ARG A 28 -10.05 0.93 0.26
N SER A 29 -10.30 1.51 -0.91
CA SER A 29 -9.60 2.72 -1.34
C SER A 29 -10.09 3.97 -0.62
N MET A 30 -11.34 3.97 -0.17
CA MET A 30 -11.95 5.01 0.66
C MET A 30 -12.93 4.36 1.63
N PRO A 31 -13.37 5.05 2.71
CA PRO A 31 -14.30 4.46 3.68
C PRO A 31 -15.59 3.90 3.06
N ARG A 32 -16.07 4.52 1.99
CA ARG A 32 -17.29 4.10 1.27
C ARG A 32 -16.99 3.68 -0.16
N MET A 33 -15.84 3.05 -0.37
CA MET A 33 -15.47 2.49 -1.67
C MET A 33 -14.76 1.17 -1.48
N LEU A 34 -15.38 0.12 -1.98
CA LEU A 34 -14.80 -1.21 -2.02
C LEU A 34 -14.58 -1.59 -3.48
N GLU A 35 -13.33 -1.80 -3.84
CA GLU A 35 -12.95 -2.29 -5.15
C GLU A 35 -12.67 -3.78 -5.07
N LEU A 36 -13.14 -4.53 -6.05
CA LEU A 36 -12.82 -5.94 -6.20
C LEU A 36 -11.97 -6.11 -7.45
N ILE A 37 -10.73 -6.47 -7.25
CA ILE A 37 -9.83 -6.76 -8.37
C ILE A 37 -9.61 -8.27 -8.47
N PRO A 38 -9.28 -8.80 -9.66
CA PRO A 38 -8.96 -10.21 -9.78
C PRO A 38 -7.83 -10.61 -8.83
N ALA A 39 -7.92 -11.79 -8.24
CA ALA A 39 -6.86 -12.30 -7.39
C ALA A 39 -5.55 -12.37 -8.17
N GLY A 40 -4.44 -11.99 -7.53
CA GLY A 40 -3.13 -11.95 -8.18
C GLY A 40 -2.84 -10.67 -8.97
N CYS A 41 -3.73 -9.68 -8.95
CA CYS A 41 -3.57 -8.43 -9.70
C CYS A 41 -3.37 -7.20 -8.82
N GLY A 42 -2.88 -7.36 -7.61
CA GLY A 42 -2.63 -6.25 -6.67
C GLY A 42 -1.46 -5.36 -7.11
N LYS A 43 -1.36 -4.16 -6.48
CA LYS A 43 -0.28 -3.21 -6.75
C LYS A 43 1.10 -3.81 -6.50
N GLY A 44 1.26 -4.62 -5.47
CA GLY A 44 2.52 -5.27 -5.14
C GLY A 44 2.97 -6.25 -6.21
N GLU A 45 2.07 -7.07 -6.67
CA GLU A 45 2.36 -8.03 -7.74
C GLU A 45 2.67 -7.32 -9.06
N ALA A 46 1.90 -6.28 -9.40
CA ALA A 46 2.15 -5.47 -10.59
C ALA A 46 3.51 -4.78 -10.54
N ALA A 47 3.88 -4.21 -9.41
CA ALA A 47 5.17 -3.55 -9.22
C ALA A 47 6.33 -4.55 -9.35
N ARG A 48 6.21 -5.72 -8.75
CA ARG A 48 7.23 -6.76 -8.84
C ARG A 48 7.38 -7.29 -10.26
N GLU A 49 6.27 -7.50 -10.96
CA GLU A 49 6.26 -7.92 -12.36
C GLU A 49 6.94 -6.89 -13.26
N LEU A 50 6.63 -5.60 -13.06
CA LEU A 50 7.26 -4.52 -13.81
C LEU A 50 8.78 -4.48 -13.56
N ALA A 51 9.20 -4.57 -12.31
CA ALA A 51 10.62 -4.61 -11.95
C ALA A 51 11.34 -5.77 -12.65
N SER A 52 10.71 -6.95 -12.65
CA SER A 52 11.24 -8.12 -13.33
C SER A 52 11.38 -7.91 -14.83
N ARG A 53 10.36 -7.37 -15.48
CA ARG A 53 10.38 -7.10 -16.93
C ARG A 53 11.44 -6.06 -17.33
N LEU A 54 11.71 -5.10 -16.43
CA LEU A 54 12.74 -4.09 -16.65
C LEU A 54 14.14 -4.56 -16.26
N GLY A 55 14.27 -5.78 -15.77
CA GLY A 55 15.55 -6.31 -15.29
C GLY A 55 16.10 -5.57 -14.08
N ARG A 56 15.23 -5.00 -13.23
CA ARG A 56 15.62 -4.28 -12.03
C ARG A 56 15.48 -5.17 -10.80
N PRO A 57 16.58 -5.49 -10.11
CA PRO A 57 16.53 -6.45 -8.98
C PRO A 57 15.98 -5.86 -7.70
N VAL A 58 15.95 -4.53 -7.56
CA VAL A 58 15.51 -3.85 -6.33
C VAL A 58 14.24 -3.08 -6.60
N LEU A 59 13.22 -3.32 -5.77
CA LEU A 59 11.94 -2.64 -5.81
C LEU A 59 11.81 -1.72 -4.60
N LEU A 60 11.60 -0.45 -4.88
CA LEU A 60 11.39 0.60 -3.88
C LEU A 60 9.98 1.12 -4.01
N CYS A 61 9.24 1.20 -2.92
CA CYS A 61 7.86 1.65 -2.92
C CYS A 61 7.61 2.71 -1.86
N ALA A 62 6.66 3.59 -2.14
CA ALA A 62 6.17 4.57 -1.18
C ALA A 62 4.65 4.61 -1.25
N GLY A 63 3.99 4.77 -0.12
CA GLY A 63 2.54 4.82 -0.03
C GLY A 63 2.07 5.41 1.28
N ASP A 64 0.80 5.80 1.36
CA ASP A 64 0.24 6.49 2.51
C ASP A 64 -1.09 5.89 3.01
N ALA A 65 -1.68 4.98 2.26
CA ALA A 65 -3.02 4.47 2.52
C ALA A 65 -3.03 2.94 2.70
N PRO A 66 -4.06 2.38 3.34
CA PRO A 66 -4.16 0.93 3.52
C PRO A 66 -4.14 0.13 2.21
N ASN A 67 -4.62 0.72 1.11
CA ASN A 67 -4.62 0.07 -0.20
C ASN A 67 -3.22 -0.04 -0.81
N ASP A 68 -2.21 0.59 -0.21
CA ASP A 68 -0.81 0.47 -0.65
C ASP A 68 -0.06 -0.63 0.10
N LEU A 69 -0.69 -1.26 1.10
CA LEU A 69 -0.02 -2.17 2.02
C LEU A 69 0.66 -3.34 1.31
N ASP A 70 -0.01 -3.99 0.37
CA ASP A 70 0.55 -5.12 -0.35
C ASP A 70 1.78 -4.72 -1.19
N MET A 71 1.74 -3.54 -1.79
CA MET A 71 2.88 -3.00 -2.53
C MET A 71 4.07 -2.68 -1.61
N LEU A 72 3.79 -2.08 -0.45
CA LEU A 72 4.81 -1.77 0.54
C LEU A 72 5.47 -3.04 1.10
N GLU A 73 4.68 -4.08 1.34
CA GLU A 73 5.18 -5.38 1.82
C GLU A 73 6.02 -6.12 0.77
N GLU A 74 5.72 -5.95 -0.52
CA GLU A 74 6.47 -6.56 -1.63
C GLU A 74 7.82 -5.89 -1.86
N ALA A 75 7.98 -4.64 -1.47
CA ALA A 75 9.17 -3.85 -1.73
C ALA A 75 10.38 -4.32 -0.93
N ASP A 76 11.56 -4.17 -1.51
CA ASP A 76 12.82 -4.35 -0.80
C ASP A 76 13.06 -3.24 0.20
N ARG A 77 12.64 -2.00 -0.14
CA ARG A 77 12.54 -0.89 0.80
C ARG A 77 11.22 -0.17 0.58
N ALA A 78 10.52 0.13 1.66
CA ALA A 78 9.24 0.79 1.63
C ALA A 78 9.25 2.03 2.52
N PHE A 79 8.64 3.11 2.03
CA PHE A 79 8.59 4.41 2.68
C PHE A 79 7.15 4.84 2.90
N ILE A 80 6.88 5.35 4.10
CA ILE A 80 5.59 5.93 4.43
C ILE A 80 5.78 7.34 5.00
N PRO A 81 4.88 8.30 4.71
CA PRO A 81 4.98 9.61 5.31
C PRO A 81 4.58 9.58 6.79
N GLU A 82 4.98 10.59 7.55
CA GLU A 82 4.62 10.71 8.96
C GLU A 82 3.11 10.78 9.18
N ASP A 83 2.37 11.29 8.21
CA ASP A 83 0.92 11.40 8.22
C ASP A 83 0.20 10.25 7.49
N ALA A 84 0.88 9.13 7.29
CA ALA A 84 0.27 7.94 6.69
C ALA A 84 -0.87 7.37 7.56
N ALA A 85 -1.73 6.56 6.94
CA ALA A 85 -2.79 5.86 7.66
C ALA A 85 -2.22 5.03 8.82
N PRO A 86 -2.89 5.03 9.99
CA PRO A 86 -2.38 4.33 11.18
C PRO A 86 -2.05 2.84 10.97
N ALA A 87 -2.77 2.17 10.07
CA ALA A 87 -2.56 0.75 9.78
C ALA A 87 -1.19 0.46 9.15
N LEU A 88 -0.49 1.45 8.63
CA LEU A 88 0.81 1.28 7.99
C LEU A 88 1.98 1.33 8.99
N PHE A 89 1.77 1.83 10.19
CA PHE A 89 2.81 1.91 11.20
C PHE A 89 3.02 0.57 11.93
N GLY A 90 4.20 0.37 12.49
CA GLY A 90 4.53 -0.85 13.22
C GLY A 90 4.83 -2.06 12.34
N ARG A 91 5.02 -1.87 11.04
CA ARG A 91 5.29 -2.95 10.08
C ARG A 91 6.72 -2.95 9.53
N GLY A 92 7.57 -2.08 10.05
CA GLY A 92 8.97 -2.02 9.62
C GLY A 92 9.25 -1.14 8.41
N PHE A 93 8.29 -0.35 7.95
CA PHE A 93 8.49 0.60 6.86
C PHE A 93 9.27 1.82 7.35
N GLU A 94 10.04 2.44 6.45
CA GLU A 94 10.79 3.65 6.77
C GLU A 94 9.88 4.87 6.74
N THR A 95 9.86 5.65 7.83
CA THR A 95 9.04 6.86 7.91
C THR A 95 9.83 8.06 7.41
N VAL A 96 9.21 8.85 6.55
CA VAL A 96 9.77 10.08 5.99
C VAL A 96 8.88 11.28 6.31
N ALA A 97 9.27 12.47 5.87
CA ALA A 97 8.48 13.69 6.06
C ALA A 97 7.05 13.51 5.56
N SER A 98 6.12 14.30 6.10
CA SER A 98 4.72 14.27 5.69
C SER A 98 4.54 14.59 4.21
N CYS A 99 3.39 14.25 3.65
CA CYS A 99 3.07 14.54 2.24
C CYS A 99 3.20 16.03 1.94
N ASP A 100 2.75 16.91 2.85
CA ASP A 100 2.87 18.36 2.70
C ASP A 100 4.32 18.86 2.72
N GLN A 101 5.23 18.10 3.30
CA GLN A 101 6.66 18.45 3.42
C GLN A 101 7.53 17.70 2.40
N GLY A 102 6.93 17.07 1.40
CA GLY A 102 7.67 16.43 0.33
C GLY A 102 8.14 15.01 0.65
N ALA A 103 7.23 14.14 1.06
CA ALA A 103 7.53 12.75 1.41
C ALA A 103 8.35 12.01 0.35
N ILE A 104 8.00 12.14 -0.92
CA ILE A 104 8.71 11.47 -2.02
C ILE A 104 10.13 12.00 -2.17
N ALA A 105 10.31 13.33 -2.10
CA ALA A 105 11.64 13.94 -2.15
C ALA A 105 12.52 13.47 -0.97
N ALA A 106 11.93 13.36 0.23
CA ALA A 106 12.61 12.85 1.41
C ALA A 106 13.04 11.38 1.24
N ALA A 107 12.16 10.55 0.68
CA ALA A 107 12.47 9.15 0.40
C ALA A 107 13.62 9.04 -0.61
N ILE A 108 13.57 9.82 -1.68
CA ILE A 108 14.64 9.84 -2.69
C ILE A 108 15.98 10.28 -2.07
N ALA A 109 15.96 11.29 -1.21
CA ALA A 109 17.16 11.76 -0.51
C ALA A 109 17.80 10.64 0.33
N LEU A 110 17.00 9.84 1.02
CA LEU A 110 17.50 8.69 1.80
C LEU A 110 18.16 7.63 0.92
N LEU A 111 17.66 7.42 -0.29
CA LEU A 111 18.22 6.44 -1.22
C LEU A 111 19.63 6.84 -1.70
N PHE A 112 19.91 8.12 -1.77
CA PHE A 112 21.20 8.63 -2.21
C PHE A 112 22.14 8.98 -1.06
N GLN A 113 21.75 8.73 0.19
CA GLN A 113 22.68 8.85 1.30
C GLN A 113 23.77 7.79 1.17
N LYS A 114 25.04 8.28 1.12
CA LYS A 114 26.18 7.37 1.18
C LYS A 114 26.30 6.84 2.59
N THR A 115 26.24 5.53 2.74
CA THR A 115 26.59 4.86 3.97
C THR A 115 28.10 5.08 4.21
N PRO A 116 28.52 5.58 5.40
CA PRO A 116 29.94 5.71 5.68
C PRO A 116 30.65 4.38 5.68
#